data_26f5c8aab99e71afe627ddd16af240d2
#
_entry.id   26f5c8aab99e71afe627ddd16af240d2
#
_cell.length_a   1.000
_cell.length_b   1.000
_cell.length_c   1.000
_cell.angle_alpha   90.00
_cell.angle_beta   90.00
_cell.angle_gamma   90.00
#
_symmetry.space_group_name_H-M   'P 1'
#
loop_
_entity.id
_entity.type
_entity.pdbx_description
1 polymer ?
#
loop_
_entity_poly.entity_id
_entity_poly.type
_entity_poly.pdbx_seq_one_letter_code
_entity_poly.pdbx_strand_id
1 'polypeptide(L)'
;MKKLFIVLLVALVGFASTSCDDFLNVNENKDAPDKVDAYLYLAGLESAWQGLYYDLRATAPLSQMMGTGSYTSYAANFYSKGSDAAGETWRIAYWLHGMNLENMVNQAKADEAWTLAGIGLAIKAYTWDIMCKLQVELPMKQAFEVGRLSHDYDYQDEIYPQIRAWAEEAIELLSKEDNFAYGTKLKENDRVFQGDADQWIKFAHGVIVNNLASLTNKKNFVSEYANQLLQHGKLALASANDNALMSTVGGAADAQFSIYNNFWGVYRGNLSNSYWQSDYIVQIMTGTVPVYDETTGDKVRTSKSDSRATYYPYELNPKQIIADTLVELAGHFDPRVAAKLSTSDDITYEDIDDADSVKMRRYYGSSFTGASGPIGTAPNVFGRFAVSNKAYDGTGRWIFRDDAPYVLMTSAQIKFCMAEAYFKMGDKANALATWKDAIKDDMDFTVSQLLPGKAKDGADYGALPGGDKISKALFNQLAAEYLAGPFVGQITESELTLSHIMMQKYVALWPWGANEAWTDLRKYHYDIKYSGDYPTLDNGWTLTTVDQKWDTDESKVYKGFYLAPAQVQNRRGTYNVENYGSPCYRIRPRYNSEYMWNLNSLGALKPIAGDALNYQCSIPWFAYPDGYPM
;
A
#
# COMPACT_ATOMS: atom_id res chain seq x y z
N MET A 1 4.03 43.89 -72.74
CA MET A 1 4.21 42.51 -72.30
C MET A 1 5.30 42.36 -71.25
N LYS A 2 6.51 42.87 -71.32
CA LYS A 2 7.56 42.72 -70.30
C LYS A 2 7.19 43.28 -68.92
N LYS A 3 6.49 44.42 -68.81
CA LYS A 3 6.09 45.03 -67.56
C LYS A 3 4.95 44.23 -66.85
N LEU A 4 4.07 43.59 -67.62
CA LEU A 4 3.01 42.76 -67.11
C LEU A 4 3.56 41.43 -66.49
N PHE A 5 4.60 40.91 -67.13
CA PHE A 5 5.30 39.69 -66.70
C PHE A 5 6.04 39.90 -65.36
N ILE A 6 6.65 41.10 -65.19
CA ILE A 6 7.35 41.46 -63.94
C ILE A 6 6.34 41.63 -62.77
N VAL A 7 5.20 42.26 -63.06
CA VAL A 7 4.16 42.42 -62.05
C VAL A 7 3.55 41.07 -61.63
N LEU A 8 3.36 40.16 -62.60
CA LEU A 8 2.88 38.78 -62.28
C LEU A 8 3.93 37.97 -61.52
N LEU A 9 5.23 38.16 -61.85
CA LEU A 9 6.29 37.45 -61.11
C LEU A 9 6.45 37.95 -59.68
N VAL A 10 6.34 39.27 -59.47
CA VAL A 10 6.38 39.86 -58.11
C VAL A 10 5.14 39.46 -57.28
N ALA A 11 3.96 39.36 -57.90
CA ALA A 11 2.78 38.86 -57.29
C ALA A 11 2.91 37.37 -56.91
N LEU A 12 3.49 36.55 -57.80
CA LEU A 12 3.71 35.12 -57.51
C LEU A 12 4.73 34.90 -56.37
N VAL A 13 5.78 35.71 -56.28
CA VAL A 13 6.77 35.64 -55.21
C VAL A 13 6.19 36.15 -53.89
N GLY A 14 5.30 37.16 -53.93
CA GLY A 14 4.58 37.65 -52.75
C GLY A 14 3.58 36.63 -52.18
N PHE A 15 2.95 35.82 -53.03
CA PHE A 15 2.06 34.74 -52.55
C PHE A 15 2.84 33.50 -52.09
N ALA A 16 4.04 33.26 -52.55
CA ALA A 16 4.88 32.15 -52.12
C ALA A 16 5.50 32.38 -50.71
N SER A 17 5.68 33.64 -50.30
CA SER A 17 6.28 33.96 -48.99
C SER A 17 5.30 33.88 -47.82
N THR A 18 3.98 33.92 -48.06
CA THR A 18 2.96 33.76 -46.98
C THR A 18 2.55 32.32 -46.75
N SER A 19 2.95 31.39 -47.65
CA SER A 19 2.62 29.96 -47.51
C SER A 19 3.69 29.14 -46.79
N CYS A 20 4.85 29.74 -46.49
CA CYS A 20 5.95 28.96 -45.88
C CYS A 20 5.95 28.95 -44.36
N ASP A 21 5.35 29.92 -43.70
CA ASP A 21 5.32 29.93 -42.22
C ASP A 21 4.46 28.81 -41.63
N ASP A 22 3.30 28.53 -42.23
CA ASP A 22 2.43 27.43 -41.79
C ASP A 22 3.01 26.05 -42.12
N PHE A 23 3.84 25.94 -43.15
CA PHE A 23 4.48 24.68 -43.56
C PHE A 23 5.76 24.40 -42.73
N LEU A 24 6.41 25.43 -42.22
CA LEU A 24 7.59 25.30 -41.38
C LEU A 24 7.24 25.07 -39.92
N ASN A 25 6.02 25.39 -39.49
CA ASN A 25 5.49 25.13 -38.15
C ASN A 25 4.81 23.76 -38.03
N VAL A 26 5.31 22.75 -38.75
CA VAL A 26 4.82 21.36 -38.66
C VAL A 26 4.95 20.79 -37.25
N ASN A 27 5.72 21.41 -36.37
CA ASN A 27 5.89 21.00 -34.98
C ASN A 27 4.87 21.65 -34.02
N GLU A 28 4.09 22.62 -34.49
CA GLU A 28 2.95 23.13 -33.71
C GLU A 28 1.70 22.33 -34.05
N ASN A 29 1.29 21.47 -33.17
CA ASN A 29 0.03 20.75 -33.30
C ASN A 29 -1.13 21.73 -33.02
N LYS A 30 -1.64 22.37 -34.06
CA LYS A 30 -2.75 23.34 -33.96
C LYS A 30 -4.06 22.72 -33.44
N ASP A 31 -4.15 21.40 -33.44
CA ASP A 31 -5.30 20.66 -32.97
C ASP A 31 -5.18 20.22 -31.50
N ALA A 32 -4.03 20.47 -30.84
CA ALA A 32 -3.82 20.23 -29.44
C ALA A 32 -3.46 21.56 -28.73
N PRO A 33 -4.10 21.91 -27.63
CA PRO A 33 -3.74 23.12 -26.89
C PRO A 33 -2.33 22.97 -26.33
N ASP A 34 -1.44 23.93 -26.63
CA ASP A 34 -0.07 23.99 -26.09
C ASP A 34 -0.07 24.22 -24.57
N LYS A 35 -1.14 24.77 -24.04
CA LYS A 35 -1.39 24.94 -22.62
C LYS A 35 -2.84 24.61 -22.28
N VAL A 36 -3.03 23.85 -21.23
CA VAL A 36 -4.34 23.60 -20.64
C VAL A 36 -4.39 24.29 -19.26
N ASP A 37 -5.58 24.63 -18.78
CA ASP A 37 -5.73 25.15 -17.43
C ASP A 37 -5.16 24.15 -16.41
N ALA A 38 -4.42 24.63 -15.42
CA ALA A 38 -3.68 23.78 -14.49
C ALA A 38 -4.56 22.72 -13.78
N TYR A 39 -5.80 23.04 -13.44
CA TYR A 39 -6.72 22.10 -12.79
C TYR A 39 -7.08 20.87 -13.64
N LEU A 40 -6.95 20.94 -14.98
CA LEU A 40 -7.27 19.81 -15.87
C LEU A 40 -6.29 18.65 -15.75
N TYR A 41 -5.09 18.88 -15.22
CA TYR A 41 -4.15 17.80 -14.92
C TYR A 41 -4.57 16.96 -13.73
N LEU A 42 -5.28 17.55 -12.72
CA LEU A 42 -5.46 16.97 -11.41
C LEU A 42 -6.13 15.59 -11.42
N ALA A 43 -7.29 15.46 -12.08
CA ALA A 43 -8.01 14.19 -12.14
C ALA A 43 -7.20 13.06 -12.79
N GLY A 44 -6.37 13.40 -13.79
CA GLY A 44 -5.45 12.46 -14.43
C GLY A 44 -4.32 12.02 -13.51
N LEU A 45 -3.73 12.95 -12.76
CA LEU A 45 -2.66 12.68 -11.80
C LEU A 45 -3.15 11.78 -10.67
N GLU A 46 -4.31 12.09 -10.07
CA GLU A 46 -4.90 11.25 -9.03
C GLU A 46 -5.28 9.86 -9.55
N SER A 47 -5.87 9.80 -10.75
CA SER A 47 -6.26 8.52 -11.37
C SER A 47 -5.06 7.60 -11.60
N ALA A 48 -3.86 8.14 -11.78
CA ALA A 48 -2.64 7.36 -11.91
C ALA A 48 -2.33 6.52 -10.67
N TRP A 49 -2.78 6.93 -9.49
CA TRP A 49 -2.60 6.17 -8.24
C TRP A 49 -3.29 4.81 -8.23
N GLN A 50 -4.20 4.54 -9.16
CA GLN A 50 -4.70 3.18 -9.38
C GLN A 50 -3.58 2.18 -9.58
N GLY A 51 -2.47 2.59 -10.20
CA GLY A 51 -1.28 1.77 -10.39
C GLY A 51 -0.60 1.35 -9.09
N LEU A 52 -0.75 2.10 -8.00
CA LEU A 52 -0.24 1.70 -6.68
C LEU A 52 -0.87 0.38 -6.23
N TYR A 53 -2.17 0.20 -6.44
CA TYR A 53 -2.84 -1.06 -6.17
C TYR A 53 -2.41 -2.18 -7.11
N TYR A 54 -2.00 -1.84 -8.32
CA TYR A 54 -1.42 -2.82 -9.23
C TYR A 54 -0.11 -3.40 -8.68
N ASP A 55 0.73 -2.56 -8.09
CA ASP A 55 1.99 -2.98 -7.48
C ASP A 55 1.81 -3.78 -6.19
N LEU A 56 0.64 -3.68 -5.53
CA LEU A 56 0.30 -4.53 -4.40
C LEU A 56 0.31 -6.03 -4.76
N ARG A 57 0.20 -6.40 -6.04
CA ARG A 57 0.39 -7.78 -6.49
C ARG A 57 1.80 -8.32 -6.21
N ALA A 58 2.79 -7.44 -6.10
CA ALA A 58 4.14 -7.81 -5.68
C ALA A 58 4.35 -7.63 -4.18
N THR A 59 3.96 -6.48 -3.63
CA THR A 59 4.26 -6.14 -2.24
C THR A 59 3.37 -6.87 -1.22
N ALA A 60 2.13 -7.20 -1.56
CA ALA A 60 1.27 -7.97 -0.68
C ALA A 60 1.78 -9.42 -0.43
N PRO A 61 2.28 -10.15 -1.44
CA PRO A 61 3.02 -11.39 -1.20
C PRO A 61 4.33 -11.19 -0.44
N LEU A 62 5.12 -10.16 -0.76
CA LEU A 62 6.38 -9.87 -0.05
C LEU A 62 6.16 -9.58 1.44
N SER A 63 5.09 -8.90 1.77
CA SER A 63 4.68 -8.66 3.15
C SER A 63 3.88 -9.81 3.78
N GLN A 64 3.61 -10.87 3.05
CA GLN A 64 2.73 -11.97 3.45
C GLN A 64 1.29 -11.53 3.81
N MET A 65 0.83 -10.40 3.33
CA MET A 65 -0.56 -10.01 3.44
C MET A 65 -1.47 -10.87 2.56
N MET A 66 -0.97 -11.25 1.39
CA MET A 66 -1.64 -12.15 0.47
C MET A 66 -0.71 -13.27 0.04
N GLY A 67 -1.25 -14.47 -0.11
CA GLY A 67 -0.56 -15.60 -0.73
C GLY A 67 -0.83 -15.66 -2.23
N THR A 68 0.10 -16.24 -2.98
CA THR A 68 -0.09 -16.50 -4.42
C THR A 68 -0.05 -17.98 -4.73
N GLY A 69 -0.79 -18.42 -5.76
CA GLY A 69 -0.78 -19.81 -6.24
C GLY A 69 0.46 -20.18 -7.04
N SER A 70 1.20 -19.19 -7.49
CA SER A 70 2.39 -19.38 -8.32
C SER A 70 3.56 -18.58 -7.77
N TYR A 71 4.45 -19.26 -7.06
CA TYR A 71 5.69 -18.65 -6.61
C TYR A 71 6.62 -18.29 -7.77
N THR A 72 6.51 -19.00 -8.89
CA THR A 72 7.36 -18.77 -10.07
C THR A 72 7.18 -17.39 -10.66
N SER A 73 5.95 -16.91 -10.77
CA SER A 73 5.71 -15.53 -11.25
C SER A 73 6.24 -14.50 -10.26
N TYR A 74 6.10 -14.75 -8.98
CA TYR A 74 6.60 -13.89 -7.93
C TYR A 74 8.12 -13.87 -7.85
N ALA A 75 8.76 -15.03 -7.84
CA ALA A 75 10.22 -15.15 -7.84
C ALA A 75 10.83 -14.61 -9.15
N ALA A 76 10.23 -14.93 -10.29
CA ALA A 76 10.70 -14.48 -11.60
C ALA A 76 10.57 -12.97 -11.79
N ASN A 77 9.56 -12.33 -11.20
CA ASN A 77 9.30 -10.91 -11.34
C ASN A 77 10.47 -10.03 -10.89
N PHE A 78 11.29 -10.50 -9.96
CA PHE A 78 12.44 -9.76 -9.46
C PHE A 78 13.72 -9.98 -10.24
N TYR A 79 13.83 -11.06 -10.99
CA TYR A 79 15.05 -11.42 -11.71
C TYR A 79 14.85 -11.66 -13.21
N SER A 80 13.63 -11.83 -13.64
CA SER A 80 13.36 -12.08 -15.04
C SER A 80 13.74 -10.88 -15.89
N LYS A 81 14.60 -11.08 -16.86
CA LYS A 81 14.88 -10.05 -17.88
C LYS A 81 13.60 -9.68 -18.59
N GLY A 82 13.37 -8.37 -18.76
CA GLY A 82 12.16 -7.85 -19.37
C GLY A 82 10.92 -7.83 -18.47
N SER A 83 11.06 -8.15 -17.17
CA SER A 83 9.97 -8.03 -16.21
C SER A 83 9.93 -6.65 -15.58
N ASP A 84 8.78 -5.98 -15.73
CA ASP A 84 8.46 -4.72 -15.05
C ASP A 84 7.48 -4.94 -13.88
N ALA A 85 7.49 -6.11 -13.26
CA ALA A 85 6.65 -6.36 -12.09
C ALA A 85 6.95 -5.35 -10.99
N ALA A 86 5.89 -4.82 -10.39
CA ALA A 86 5.94 -3.71 -9.46
C ALA A 86 6.60 -2.43 -10.06
N GLY A 87 6.49 -2.26 -11.37
CA GLY A 87 7.00 -1.09 -12.08
C GLY A 87 5.98 0.03 -12.24
N GLU A 88 4.75 -0.12 -11.76
CA GLU A 88 3.72 0.91 -11.95
C GLU A 88 4.00 2.15 -11.08
N THR A 89 4.50 2.00 -9.87
CA THR A 89 4.91 3.15 -9.05
C THR A 89 5.98 3.97 -9.74
N TRP A 90 6.97 3.31 -10.37
CA TRP A 90 7.98 3.97 -11.20
C TRP A 90 7.35 4.72 -12.38
N ARG A 91 6.45 4.04 -13.09
CA ARG A 91 5.73 4.62 -14.22
C ARG A 91 4.86 5.81 -13.81
N ILE A 92 4.21 5.73 -12.65
CA ILE A 92 3.43 6.85 -12.10
C ILE A 92 4.35 8.06 -11.92
N ALA A 93 5.43 7.93 -11.17
CA ALA A 93 6.26 9.05 -10.80
C ALA A 93 6.96 9.72 -12.00
N TYR A 94 7.50 8.93 -12.94
CA TYR A 94 8.29 9.48 -14.06
C TYR A 94 7.50 9.75 -15.33
N TRP A 95 6.43 9.02 -15.57
CA TRP A 95 5.68 9.17 -16.82
C TRP A 95 4.30 9.76 -16.61
N LEU A 96 3.43 9.14 -15.79
CA LEU A 96 2.05 9.59 -15.68
C LEU A 96 1.96 10.94 -14.94
N HIS A 97 2.70 11.09 -13.86
CA HIS A 97 2.92 12.36 -13.20
C HIS A 97 3.95 13.18 -13.99
N GLY A 98 5.20 12.79 -13.96
CA GLY A 98 6.27 13.35 -14.77
C GLY A 98 6.17 14.86 -14.97
N MET A 99 6.33 15.29 -16.21
CA MET A 99 6.20 16.70 -16.58
C MET A 99 4.80 17.27 -16.41
N ASN A 100 3.73 16.43 -16.40
CA ASN A 100 2.38 16.92 -16.21
C ASN A 100 2.20 17.51 -14.80
N LEU A 101 2.76 16.85 -13.79
CA LEU A 101 2.73 17.34 -12.41
C LEU A 101 3.59 18.60 -12.24
N GLU A 102 4.78 18.63 -12.83
CA GLU A 102 5.63 19.82 -12.82
C GLU A 102 4.94 21.01 -13.51
N ASN A 103 4.32 20.78 -14.65
CA ASN A 103 3.58 21.83 -15.39
C ASN A 103 2.39 22.34 -14.57
N MET A 104 1.60 21.44 -13.96
CA MET A 104 0.49 21.83 -13.10
C MET A 104 0.94 22.73 -11.95
N VAL A 105 1.97 22.29 -11.20
CA VAL A 105 2.48 23.04 -10.05
C VAL A 105 3.05 24.39 -10.46
N ASN A 106 3.86 24.42 -11.53
CA ASN A 106 4.49 25.64 -11.98
C ASN A 106 3.46 26.66 -12.50
N GLN A 107 2.47 26.20 -13.26
CA GLN A 107 1.39 27.07 -13.75
C GLN A 107 0.53 27.58 -12.60
N ALA A 108 0.12 26.69 -11.66
CA ALA A 108 -0.66 27.08 -10.50
C ALA A 108 0.08 28.11 -9.62
N LYS A 109 1.39 27.95 -9.44
CA LYS A 109 2.22 28.97 -8.74
C LYS A 109 2.27 30.29 -9.50
N ALA A 110 2.42 30.25 -10.83
CA ALA A 110 2.45 31.46 -11.66
C ALA A 110 1.11 32.21 -11.66
N ASP A 111 0.01 31.49 -11.55
CA ASP A 111 -1.34 32.03 -11.47
C ASP A 111 -1.74 32.39 -10.02
N GLU A 112 -0.84 32.15 -9.05
CA GLU A 112 -1.12 32.32 -7.62
C GLU A 112 -2.35 31.52 -7.14
N ALA A 113 -2.60 30.34 -7.74
CA ALA A 113 -3.57 29.34 -7.36
C ALA A 113 -2.95 28.38 -6.34
N TRP A 114 -2.72 28.89 -5.14
CA TRP A 114 -1.89 28.25 -4.11
C TRP A 114 -2.45 26.90 -3.66
N THR A 115 -3.78 26.79 -3.54
CA THR A 115 -4.43 25.53 -3.21
C THR A 115 -4.07 24.43 -4.21
N LEU A 116 -4.20 24.70 -5.51
CA LEU A 116 -3.86 23.71 -6.54
C LEU A 116 -2.36 23.38 -6.57
N ALA A 117 -1.50 24.40 -6.39
CA ALA A 117 -0.05 24.20 -6.33
C ALA A 117 0.35 23.31 -5.14
N GLY A 118 -0.26 23.55 -3.98
CA GLY A 118 -0.03 22.74 -2.78
C GLY A 118 -0.52 21.30 -2.92
N ILE A 119 -1.71 21.10 -3.52
CA ILE A 119 -2.22 19.76 -3.86
C ILE A 119 -1.20 19.02 -4.75
N GLY A 120 -0.68 19.69 -5.78
CA GLY A 120 0.31 19.09 -6.68
C GLY A 120 1.59 18.66 -5.95
N LEU A 121 2.10 19.47 -5.03
CA LEU A 121 3.28 19.12 -4.23
C LEU A 121 2.99 17.99 -3.23
N ALA A 122 1.80 17.93 -2.64
CA ALA A 122 1.40 16.82 -1.78
C ALA A 122 1.32 15.50 -2.57
N ILE A 123 0.77 15.53 -3.79
CA ILE A 123 0.76 14.40 -4.72
C ILE A 123 2.19 13.95 -5.04
N LYS A 124 3.08 14.90 -5.34
CA LYS A 124 4.49 14.63 -5.62
C LYS A 124 5.17 13.94 -4.45
N ALA A 125 5.07 14.53 -3.25
CA ALA A 125 5.69 14.01 -2.05
C ALA A 125 5.21 12.58 -1.73
N TYR A 126 3.90 12.32 -1.78
CA TYR A 126 3.32 11.01 -1.51
C TYR A 126 3.81 9.94 -2.51
N THR A 127 3.77 10.24 -3.79
CA THR A 127 4.18 9.29 -4.84
C THR A 127 5.67 8.96 -4.76
N TRP A 128 6.51 9.97 -4.53
CA TRP A 128 7.94 9.78 -4.39
C TRP A 128 8.33 9.06 -3.10
N ASP A 129 7.58 9.25 -2.00
CA ASP A 129 7.80 8.51 -0.75
C ASP A 129 7.59 7.01 -0.96
N ILE A 130 6.47 6.62 -1.59
CA ILE A 130 6.21 5.21 -1.90
C ILE A 130 7.28 4.64 -2.83
N MET A 131 7.59 5.35 -3.92
CA MET A 131 8.59 4.89 -4.89
C MET A 131 9.97 4.73 -4.24
N CYS A 132 10.40 5.70 -3.43
CA CYS A 132 11.68 5.65 -2.74
C CYS A 132 11.75 4.51 -1.71
N LYS A 133 10.64 4.21 -1.04
CA LYS A 133 10.57 3.04 -0.14
C LYS A 133 10.67 1.71 -0.90
N LEU A 134 10.17 1.64 -2.13
CA LEU A 134 10.15 0.40 -2.93
C LEU A 134 11.47 0.19 -3.68
N GLN A 135 11.91 1.18 -4.46
CA GLN A 135 13.10 1.09 -5.33
C GLN A 135 14.39 1.63 -4.69
N VAL A 136 14.27 2.45 -3.67
CA VAL A 136 15.32 3.00 -2.79
C VAL A 136 16.08 4.17 -3.42
N GLU A 137 17.15 3.94 -4.18
CA GLU A 137 17.86 5.00 -4.92
C GLU A 137 17.11 5.30 -6.23
N LEU A 138 17.03 6.58 -6.57
CA LEU A 138 16.22 7.06 -7.70
C LEU A 138 16.91 8.19 -8.43
N PRO A 139 16.80 8.30 -9.76
CA PRO A 139 17.14 9.52 -10.50
C PRO A 139 16.13 10.63 -10.13
N MET A 140 16.44 11.45 -9.14
CA MET A 140 15.53 12.50 -8.66
C MET A 140 15.94 13.88 -9.15
N LYS A 141 17.17 14.28 -8.89
CA LYS A 141 17.65 15.65 -9.21
C LYS A 141 17.65 15.94 -10.70
N GLN A 142 17.93 14.92 -11.51
CA GLN A 142 18.04 15.04 -12.96
C GLN A 142 16.79 14.54 -13.71
N ALA A 143 15.75 14.09 -12.99
CA ALA A 143 14.62 13.34 -13.54
C ALA A 143 13.94 14.00 -14.75
N PHE A 144 13.80 15.32 -14.71
CA PHE A 144 13.03 16.07 -15.70
C PHE A 144 13.88 17.12 -16.44
N GLU A 145 15.20 16.94 -16.46
CA GLU A 145 16.09 17.80 -17.26
C GLU A 145 15.88 17.56 -18.75
N VAL A 146 15.46 18.59 -19.46
CA VAL A 146 15.17 18.53 -20.90
C VAL A 146 16.43 18.16 -21.68
N GLY A 147 16.32 17.17 -22.56
CA GLY A 147 17.42 16.72 -23.44
C GLY A 147 18.41 15.76 -22.78
N ARG A 148 18.26 15.42 -21.51
CA ARG A 148 19.10 14.43 -20.84
C ARG A 148 18.61 13.02 -21.17
N LEU A 149 19.54 12.15 -21.58
CA LEU A 149 19.27 10.76 -21.98
C LEU A 149 19.71 9.73 -20.94
N SER A 150 20.57 10.12 -20.00
CA SER A 150 21.06 9.26 -18.92
C SER A 150 21.05 10.06 -17.62
N HIS A 151 20.60 9.44 -16.53
CA HIS A 151 20.35 10.12 -15.26
C HIS A 151 21.12 9.42 -14.15
N ASP A 152 21.82 10.20 -13.34
CA ASP A 152 22.48 9.69 -12.16
C ASP A 152 21.44 9.38 -11.07
N TYR A 153 21.72 8.36 -10.27
CA TYR A 153 20.89 8.01 -9.13
C TYR A 153 21.27 8.86 -7.93
N ASP A 154 20.26 9.38 -7.27
CA ASP A 154 20.40 9.99 -5.94
C ASP A 154 20.19 8.93 -4.85
N TYR A 155 20.89 9.07 -3.74
CA TYR A 155 20.80 8.15 -2.62
C TYR A 155 19.59 8.43 -1.73
N GLN A 156 19.09 7.40 -1.07
CA GLN A 156 17.87 7.49 -0.28
C GLN A 156 17.95 8.50 0.87
N ASP A 157 19.13 8.68 1.47
CA ASP A 157 19.38 9.68 2.52
C ASP A 157 19.30 11.13 2.01
N GLU A 158 19.49 11.35 0.72
CA GLU A 158 19.27 12.65 0.06
C GLU A 158 17.81 12.82 -0.39
N ILE A 159 17.16 11.72 -0.83
CA ILE A 159 15.78 11.74 -1.34
C ILE A 159 14.78 11.97 -0.20
N TYR A 160 14.95 11.33 0.94
CA TYR A 160 14.03 11.43 2.07
C TYR A 160 13.81 12.86 2.56
N PRO A 161 14.86 13.67 2.81
CA PRO A 161 14.66 15.07 3.15
C PRO A 161 13.95 15.89 2.06
N GLN A 162 14.21 15.57 0.79
CA GLN A 162 13.57 16.29 -0.31
C GLN A 162 12.06 15.99 -0.41
N ILE A 163 11.65 14.74 -0.13
CA ILE A 163 10.23 14.37 -0.05
C ILE A 163 9.54 15.18 1.05
N ARG A 164 10.17 15.29 2.23
CA ARG A 164 9.63 16.11 3.33
C ARG A 164 9.55 17.59 2.96
N ALA A 165 10.58 18.10 2.28
CA ALA A 165 10.59 19.50 1.83
C ALA A 165 9.44 19.81 0.85
N TRP A 166 9.11 18.90 -0.07
CA TRP A 166 7.92 19.07 -0.93
C TRP A 166 6.61 19.05 -0.14
N ALA A 167 6.50 18.19 0.87
CA ALA A 167 5.32 18.15 1.72
C ALA A 167 5.20 19.40 2.62
N GLU A 168 6.31 19.92 3.13
CA GLU A 168 6.35 21.18 3.90
C GLU A 168 5.96 22.38 3.01
N GLU A 169 6.49 22.44 1.79
CA GLU A 169 6.10 23.46 0.80
C GLU A 169 4.62 23.34 0.43
N ALA A 170 4.10 22.11 0.31
CA ALA A 170 2.67 21.89 0.08
C ALA A 170 1.82 22.51 1.21
N ILE A 171 2.20 22.27 2.47
CA ILE A 171 1.52 22.84 3.64
C ILE A 171 1.58 24.37 3.63
N GLU A 172 2.73 24.95 3.31
CA GLU A 172 2.89 26.39 3.19
C GLU A 172 1.97 26.98 2.13
N LEU A 173 1.91 26.38 0.93
CA LEU A 173 1.08 26.88 -0.16
C LEU A 173 -0.41 26.70 0.13
N LEU A 174 -0.84 25.56 0.67
CA LEU A 174 -2.22 25.28 1.04
C LEU A 174 -2.74 26.21 2.15
N SER A 175 -1.83 26.81 2.92
CA SER A 175 -2.17 27.78 3.98
C SER A 175 -2.34 29.22 3.46
N LYS A 176 -2.06 29.47 2.17
CA LYS A 176 -2.21 30.80 1.55
C LYS A 176 -3.61 30.95 0.98
N GLU A 177 -4.10 32.19 0.96
CA GLU A 177 -5.30 32.55 0.23
C GLU A 177 -5.00 32.61 -1.27
N ASP A 178 -5.82 31.94 -2.09
CA ASP A 178 -5.67 31.98 -3.54
C ASP A 178 -5.96 33.36 -4.11
N ASN A 179 -5.06 33.89 -4.91
CA ASN A 179 -5.34 35.08 -5.72
C ASN A 179 -6.16 34.71 -6.97
N PHE A 180 -6.00 33.47 -7.45
CA PHE A 180 -6.79 32.89 -8.52
C PHE A 180 -7.34 31.52 -8.08
N ALA A 181 -8.62 31.48 -7.69
CA ALA A 181 -9.26 30.25 -7.24
C ALA A 181 -10.03 29.55 -8.38
N TYR A 182 -9.79 28.26 -8.57
CA TYR A 182 -10.54 27.45 -9.53
C TYR A 182 -11.97 27.10 -9.06
N GLY A 183 -12.30 27.30 -7.79
CA GLY A 183 -13.64 27.14 -7.23
C GLY A 183 -14.25 25.76 -7.48
N THR A 184 -15.43 25.72 -8.12
CA THR A 184 -16.14 24.45 -8.40
C THR A 184 -15.36 23.51 -9.30
N LYS A 185 -14.53 24.02 -10.20
CA LYS A 185 -13.70 23.19 -11.09
C LYS A 185 -12.69 22.36 -10.29
N LEU A 186 -12.08 22.92 -9.26
CA LEU A 186 -11.17 22.18 -8.38
C LEU A 186 -11.95 21.10 -7.62
N LYS A 187 -13.10 21.45 -7.05
CA LYS A 187 -13.96 20.49 -6.35
C LYS A 187 -14.40 19.31 -7.24
N GLU A 188 -14.69 19.54 -8.51
CA GLU A 188 -15.15 18.53 -9.44
C GLU A 188 -14.00 17.60 -9.93
N ASN A 189 -12.76 18.09 -9.92
CA ASN A 189 -11.60 17.36 -10.44
C ASN A 189 -10.76 16.70 -9.34
N ASP A 190 -10.87 17.12 -8.08
CA ASP A 190 -10.22 16.48 -6.94
C ASP A 190 -11.12 15.35 -6.40
N ARG A 191 -10.70 14.12 -6.60
CA ARG A 191 -11.41 12.89 -6.20
C ARG A 191 -11.13 12.46 -4.76
N VAL A 192 -10.16 13.10 -4.09
CA VAL A 192 -9.74 12.75 -2.72
C VAL A 192 -10.47 13.63 -1.71
N PHE A 193 -10.27 14.93 -1.76
CA PHE A 193 -10.80 15.87 -0.77
C PHE A 193 -11.65 17.00 -1.36
N GLN A 194 -11.96 16.93 -2.67
CA GLN A 194 -12.82 17.90 -3.36
C GLN A 194 -12.33 19.35 -3.25
N GLY A 195 -11.01 19.56 -3.24
CA GLY A 195 -10.36 20.85 -3.16
C GLY A 195 -10.29 21.43 -1.74
N ASP A 196 -10.55 20.64 -0.72
CA ASP A 196 -10.45 21.05 0.69
C ASP A 196 -8.98 21.18 1.09
N ALA A 197 -8.50 22.41 1.23
CA ALA A 197 -7.10 22.72 1.57
C ALA A 197 -6.72 22.19 2.96
N ASP A 198 -7.62 22.25 3.94
CA ASP A 198 -7.34 21.77 5.30
C ASP A 198 -7.13 20.25 5.33
N GLN A 199 -7.90 19.51 4.54
CA GLN A 199 -7.71 18.05 4.40
C GLN A 199 -6.40 17.73 3.68
N TRP A 200 -6.03 18.48 2.65
CA TRP A 200 -4.75 18.32 1.97
C TRP A 200 -3.55 18.67 2.86
N ILE A 201 -3.66 19.66 3.75
CA ILE A 201 -2.67 19.97 4.78
C ILE A 201 -2.48 18.77 5.71
N LYS A 202 -3.55 18.18 6.22
CA LYS A 202 -3.50 16.98 7.06
C LYS A 202 -2.83 15.81 6.32
N PHE A 203 -3.15 15.63 5.04
CA PHE A 203 -2.54 14.60 4.20
C PHE A 203 -1.03 14.83 4.03
N ALA A 204 -0.60 16.06 3.75
CA ALA A 204 0.82 16.41 3.60
C ALA A 204 1.60 16.16 4.91
N HIS A 205 1.02 16.52 6.07
CA HIS A 205 1.58 16.13 7.36
C HIS A 205 1.68 14.60 7.51
N GLY A 206 0.67 13.87 7.05
CA GLY A 206 0.69 12.39 7.05
C GLY A 206 1.80 11.81 6.18
N VAL A 207 2.12 12.41 5.04
CA VAL A 207 3.26 12.01 4.19
C VAL A 207 4.57 12.15 4.96
N ILE A 208 4.78 13.25 5.67
CA ILE A 208 5.97 13.47 6.50
C ILE A 208 6.06 12.42 7.61
N VAL A 209 4.93 12.11 8.27
CA VAL A 209 4.87 11.06 9.30
C VAL A 209 5.27 9.71 8.73
N ASN A 210 4.70 9.29 7.60
CA ASN A 210 5.02 8.01 6.97
C ASN A 210 6.49 7.92 6.54
N ASN A 211 7.04 9.02 6.01
CA ASN A 211 8.45 9.09 5.66
C ASN A 211 9.34 8.89 6.90
N LEU A 212 9.11 9.64 7.97
CA LEU A 212 9.85 9.55 9.22
C LEU A 212 9.66 8.21 9.95
N ALA A 213 8.47 7.60 9.85
CA ALA A 213 8.17 6.32 10.49
C ALA A 213 9.00 5.16 9.93
N SER A 214 9.45 5.23 8.69
CA SER A 214 10.38 4.24 8.14
C SER A 214 11.76 4.27 8.81
N LEU A 215 12.10 5.34 9.53
CA LEU A 215 13.37 5.54 10.20
C LEU A 215 13.38 5.12 11.68
N THR A 216 12.26 4.64 12.23
CA THR A 216 12.10 4.36 13.67
C THR A 216 13.10 3.34 14.23
N ASN A 217 13.70 2.51 13.39
CA ASN A 217 14.72 1.53 13.81
C ASN A 217 16.16 2.03 13.66
N LYS A 218 16.38 3.30 13.24
CA LYS A 218 17.71 3.91 13.24
C LYS A 218 18.15 4.30 14.64
N LYS A 219 19.47 4.24 14.91
CA LYS A 219 20.04 4.61 16.23
C LYS A 219 19.77 6.06 16.61
N ASN A 220 19.78 6.97 15.62
CA ASN A 220 19.55 8.39 15.81
C ASN A 220 18.07 8.80 15.75
N PHE A 221 17.13 7.85 15.59
CA PHE A 221 15.71 8.17 15.44
C PHE A 221 15.18 9.05 16.57
N VAL A 222 15.44 8.66 17.82
CA VAL A 222 14.91 9.38 18.99
C VAL A 222 15.47 10.79 19.09
N SER A 223 16.76 10.97 18.79
CA SER A 223 17.42 12.28 18.90
C SER A 223 17.09 13.24 17.75
N GLU A 224 16.84 12.72 16.54
CA GLU A 224 16.72 13.55 15.34
C GLU A 224 15.30 13.61 14.76
N TYR A 225 14.56 12.51 14.79
CA TYR A 225 13.32 12.37 14.00
C TYR A 225 12.05 12.23 14.83
N ALA A 226 12.12 11.66 16.04
CA ALA A 226 10.92 11.31 16.80
C ALA A 226 10.03 12.52 17.12
N ASN A 227 10.62 13.64 17.54
CA ASN A 227 9.87 14.86 17.84
C ASN A 227 9.20 15.44 16.58
N GLN A 228 9.89 15.42 15.44
CA GLN A 228 9.32 15.87 14.15
C GLN A 228 8.12 15.00 13.77
N LEU A 229 8.27 13.67 13.84
CA LEU A 229 7.18 12.74 13.57
C LEU A 229 5.95 13.05 14.42
N LEU A 230 6.14 13.24 15.73
CA LEU A 230 5.03 13.51 16.66
C LEU A 230 4.38 14.89 16.43
N GLN A 231 5.18 15.90 16.08
CA GLN A 231 4.64 17.24 15.74
C GLN A 231 3.75 17.17 14.51
N HIS A 232 4.23 16.55 13.42
CA HIS A 232 3.43 16.37 12.21
C HIS A 232 2.25 15.42 12.44
N GLY A 233 2.44 14.36 13.22
CA GLY A 233 1.38 13.39 13.52
C GLY A 233 0.16 14.02 14.21
N LYS A 234 0.37 14.99 15.07
CA LYS A 234 -0.73 15.74 15.74
C LYS A 234 -1.51 16.66 14.78
N LEU A 235 -0.93 17.01 13.65
CA LEU A 235 -1.52 17.88 12.63
C LEU A 235 -2.02 17.10 11.41
N ALA A 236 -1.74 15.80 11.35
CA ALA A 236 -2.17 14.90 10.28
C ALA A 236 -3.62 14.42 10.46
N LEU A 237 -3.98 13.35 9.77
CA LEU A 237 -5.32 12.74 9.82
C LEU A 237 -5.69 12.35 11.25
N ALA A 238 -6.69 13.01 11.84
CA ALA A 238 -7.02 12.90 13.26
C ALA A 238 -8.03 11.78 13.57
N SER A 239 -8.84 11.40 12.59
CA SER A 239 -9.90 10.40 12.74
C SER A 239 -10.20 9.69 11.43
N ALA A 240 -11.01 8.63 11.47
CA ALA A 240 -11.45 7.92 10.26
C ALA A 240 -12.18 8.82 9.25
N ASN A 241 -12.74 9.94 9.68
CA ASN A 241 -13.38 10.92 8.79
C ASN A 241 -12.38 11.73 7.96
N ASP A 242 -11.13 11.82 8.40
CA ASP A 242 -10.05 12.49 7.68
C ASP A 242 -9.31 11.57 6.71
N ASN A 243 -9.66 10.29 6.65
CA ASN A 243 -8.97 9.32 5.81
C ASN A 243 -8.90 9.78 4.36
N ALA A 244 -7.72 9.69 3.76
CA ALA A 244 -7.51 10.01 2.35
C ALA A 244 -8.02 8.85 1.48
N LEU A 245 -9.23 9.02 0.98
CA LEU A 245 -9.97 8.03 0.21
C LEU A 245 -10.31 8.62 -1.16
N MET A 246 -9.69 8.11 -2.21
CA MET A 246 -10.00 8.54 -3.57
C MET A 246 -11.29 7.87 -4.04
N SER A 247 -12.27 8.66 -4.43
CA SER A 247 -13.58 8.18 -4.86
C SER A 247 -13.52 7.34 -6.13
N THR A 248 -14.42 6.37 -6.23
CA THR A 248 -14.64 5.54 -7.41
C THR A 248 -16.07 5.69 -7.91
N VAL A 249 -16.31 5.39 -9.18
CA VAL A 249 -17.66 5.46 -9.76
C VAL A 249 -18.47 4.21 -9.46
N GLY A 250 -17.85 3.04 -9.51
CA GLY A 250 -18.47 1.76 -9.19
C GLY A 250 -19.58 1.29 -10.13
N GLY A 251 -19.88 0.02 -10.07
CA GLY A 251 -21.22 -0.54 -10.26
C GLY A 251 -21.78 -0.79 -11.65
N ALA A 252 -21.16 -0.43 -12.76
CA ALA A 252 -21.68 -0.83 -14.06
C ALA A 252 -20.91 -2.05 -14.60
N ALA A 253 -21.61 -3.00 -15.20
CA ALA A 253 -21.01 -4.19 -15.81
C ALA A 253 -19.92 -3.83 -16.83
N ASP A 254 -20.13 -2.78 -17.60
CA ASP A 254 -19.16 -2.26 -18.56
C ASP A 254 -18.06 -1.40 -17.91
N ALA A 255 -18.24 -1.02 -16.67
CA ALA A 255 -17.30 -0.20 -15.91
C ALA A 255 -16.20 -1.01 -15.22
N GLN A 256 -16.22 -2.34 -15.31
CA GLN A 256 -15.20 -3.20 -14.72
C GLN A 256 -13.76 -2.85 -15.17
N PHE A 257 -13.61 -2.28 -16.36
CA PHE A 257 -12.34 -1.80 -16.91
C PHE A 257 -12.17 -0.28 -16.83
N SER A 258 -13.11 0.41 -16.17
CA SER A 258 -13.01 1.84 -16.01
C SER A 258 -11.93 2.20 -15.00
N ILE A 259 -11.11 3.19 -15.34
CA ILE A 259 -10.14 3.79 -14.41
C ILE A 259 -10.81 4.45 -13.19
N TYR A 260 -12.11 4.62 -13.22
CA TYR A 260 -12.91 5.20 -12.13
C TYR A 260 -13.44 4.14 -11.14
N ASN A 261 -13.29 2.86 -11.45
CA ASN A 261 -13.65 1.79 -10.54
C ASN A 261 -12.49 1.43 -9.62
N ASN A 262 -12.81 0.81 -8.48
CA ASN A 262 -11.79 0.28 -7.61
C ASN A 262 -10.96 -0.78 -8.34
N PHE A 263 -9.64 -0.69 -8.24
CA PHE A 263 -8.71 -1.61 -8.89
C PHE A 263 -9.02 -3.09 -8.57
N TRP A 264 -9.35 -3.39 -7.32
CA TRP A 264 -9.67 -4.74 -6.90
C TRP A 264 -10.90 -5.30 -7.63
N GLY A 265 -11.88 -4.45 -7.91
CA GLY A 265 -13.04 -4.81 -8.72
C GLY A 265 -12.66 -5.11 -10.16
N VAL A 266 -11.96 -4.19 -10.80
CA VAL A 266 -11.54 -4.31 -12.21
C VAL A 266 -10.69 -5.55 -12.47
N TYR A 267 -9.73 -5.84 -11.60
CA TYR A 267 -8.82 -6.97 -11.74
C TYR A 267 -9.26 -8.23 -11.00
N ARG A 268 -10.47 -8.25 -10.46
CA ARG A 268 -11.02 -9.38 -9.68
C ARG A 268 -10.79 -10.72 -10.36
N GLY A 269 -10.91 -10.79 -11.69
CA GLY A 269 -10.67 -11.96 -12.49
C GLY A 269 -9.30 -12.57 -12.35
N ASN A 270 -8.32 -11.75 -12.47
CA ASN A 270 -6.94 -12.18 -12.35
C ASN A 270 -6.57 -12.42 -10.88
N LEU A 271 -7.07 -11.56 -9.99
CA LEU A 271 -6.74 -11.61 -8.57
C LEU A 271 -7.36 -12.84 -7.90
N SER A 272 -8.63 -13.13 -8.16
CA SER A 272 -9.35 -14.24 -7.52
C SER A 272 -8.79 -15.63 -7.86
N ASN A 273 -8.08 -15.76 -8.96
CA ASN A 273 -7.43 -17.00 -9.38
C ASN A 273 -5.95 -17.09 -8.98
N SER A 274 -5.39 -16.02 -8.45
CA SER A 274 -3.94 -15.92 -8.24
C SER A 274 -3.55 -15.44 -6.84
N TYR A 275 -4.46 -14.78 -6.12
CA TYR A 275 -4.19 -14.16 -4.83
C TYR A 275 -5.28 -14.52 -3.83
N TRP A 276 -4.87 -14.88 -2.62
CA TRP A 276 -5.73 -15.23 -1.50
C TRP A 276 -5.24 -14.56 -0.23
N GLN A 277 -6.12 -14.43 0.76
CA GLN A 277 -5.69 -14.11 2.11
C GLN A 277 -4.60 -15.09 2.56
N SER A 278 -3.55 -14.60 3.19
CA SER A 278 -2.44 -15.44 3.63
C SER A 278 -2.74 -16.18 4.94
N ASP A 279 -1.98 -17.23 5.20
CA ASP A 279 -1.98 -17.88 6.51
C ASP A 279 -1.57 -16.91 7.62
N TYR A 280 -0.65 -15.99 7.32
CA TYR A 280 -0.15 -15.06 8.32
C TYR A 280 -1.22 -14.06 8.78
N ILE A 281 -1.95 -13.42 7.86
CA ILE A 281 -3.04 -12.52 8.26
C ILE A 281 -4.15 -13.26 9.01
N VAL A 282 -4.47 -14.49 8.57
CA VAL A 282 -5.48 -15.31 9.25
C VAL A 282 -5.02 -15.66 10.66
N GLN A 283 -3.76 -16.07 10.85
CA GLN A 283 -3.25 -16.38 12.20
C GLN A 283 -3.24 -15.16 13.12
N ILE A 284 -2.82 -14.00 12.63
CA ILE A 284 -2.83 -12.78 13.45
C ILE A 284 -4.26 -12.44 13.89
N MET A 285 -5.22 -12.51 12.98
CA MET A 285 -6.59 -12.08 13.26
C MET A 285 -7.44 -13.14 13.98
N THR A 286 -7.11 -14.43 13.82
CA THR A 286 -7.93 -15.52 14.39
C THR A 286 -7.30 -16.22 15.58
N GLY A 287 -6.06 -15.90 15.94
CA GLY A 287 -5.36 -16.56 17.04
C GLY A 287 -4.88 -17.98 16.73
N THR A 288 -4.88 -18.42 15.48
CA THR A 288 -4.36 -19.73 15.09
C THR A 288 -2.90 -19.65 14.66
N VAL A 289 -2.14 -20.73 14.87
CA VAL A 289 -0.73 -20.80 14.53
C VAL A 289 -0.51 -21.88 13.48
N PRO A 290 0.06 -21.58 12.33
CA PRO A 290 0.57 -22.61 11.44
C PRO A 290 1.79 -23.27 12.07
N VAL A 291 1.86 -24.60 11.93
CA VAL A 291 3.03 -25.40 12.29
C VAL A 291 3.64 -25.91 11.01
N TYR A 292 4.92 -25.65 10.82
CA TYR A 292 5.65 -25.99 9.61
C TYR A 292 6.65 -27.12 9.87
N ASP A 293 6.90 -27.95 8.85
CA ASP A 293 8.01 -28.89 8.85
C ASP A 293 9.34 -28.14 8.72
N GLU A 294 10.26 -28.38 9.64
CA GLU A 294 11.55 -27.66 9.69
C GLU A 294 12.45 -27.96 8.49
N THR A 295 12.29 -29.15 7.89
CA THR A 295 13.12 -29.58 6.78
C THR A 295 12.58 -29.11 5.44
N THR A 296 11.27 -29.25 5.24
CA THR A 296 10.62 -28.93 3.96
C THR A 296 10.05 -27.53 3.92
N GLY A 297 9.81 -26.90 5.08
CA GLY A 297 9.11 -25.64 5.19
C GLY A 297 7.61 -25.72 4.87
N ASP A 298 7.08 -26.94 4.70
CA ASP A 298 5.67 -27.15 4.39
C ASP A 298 4.83 -27.02 5.66
N LYS A 299 3.63 -26.44 5.51
CA LYS A 299 2.66 -26.39 6.60
C LYS A 299 2.08 -27.76 6.87
N VAL A 300 2.28 -28.27 8.08
CA VAL A 300 1.81 -29.59 8.48
C VAL A 300 0.51 -29.56 9.30
N ARG A 301 0.29 -28.48 10.06
CA ARG A 301 -0.93 -28.31 10.87
C ARG A 301 -1.09 -26.88 11.35
N THR A 302 -2.23 -26.59 12.01
CA THR A 302 -2.43 -25.38 12.79
C THR A 302 -2.68 -25.71 14.25
N SER A 303 -2.26 -24.83 15.15
CA SER A 303 -2.55 -24.90 16.58
C SER A 303 -2.99 -23.53 17.09
N LYS A 304 -3.52 -23.46 18.31
CA LYS A 304 -3.85 -22.18 18.96
C LYS A 304 -2.60 -21.53 19.53
N SER A 305 -2.64 -20.20 19.64
CA SER A 305 -1.62 -19.42 20.32
C SER A 305 -2.28 -18.28 21.11
N ASP A 306 -1.74 -18.02 22.28
CA ASP A 306 -2.28 -17.01 23.20
C ASP A 306 -1.66 -15.62 23.02
N SER A 307 -0.60 -15.50 22.22
CA SER A 307 0.15 -14.24 22.03
C SER A 307 -0.17 -13.55 20.71
N ARG A 308 -1.39 -13.10 20.53
CA ARG A 308 -1.86 -12.50 19.27
C ARG A 308 -2.38 -11.10 19.44
N ALA A 309 -2.38 -10.36 18.32
CA ALA A 309 -3.07 -9.09 18.24
C ALA A 309 -4.59 -9.27 18.40
N THR A 310 -5.13 -10.35 17.84
CA THR A 310 -6.55 -10.71 17.89
C THR A 310 -6.73 -12.19 18.22
N TYR A 311 -7.94 -12.61 18.54
CA TYR A 311 -8.26 -14.00 18.79
C TYR A 311 -9.59 -14.37 18.16
N TYR A 312 -9.63 -15.56 17.57
CA TYR A 312 -10.85 -16.19 17.07
C TYR A 312 -10.73 -17.72 17.19
N PRO A 313 -11.72 -18.43 17.76
CA PRO A 313 -11.66 -19.88 17.91
C PRO A 313 -11.75 -20.58 16.55
N TYR A 314 -10.75 -21.38 16.24
CA TYR A 314 -10.62 -22.02 14.93
C TYR A 314 -11.35 -23.36 14.81
N GLU A 315 -11.50 -24.11 15.88
CA GLU A 315 -11.93 -25.51 15.88
C GLU A 315 -13.21 -25.77 16.71
N LEU A 316 -14.07 -24.78 16.86
CA LEU A 316 -15.30 -25.00 17.60
C LEU A 316 -16.38 -25.65 16.72
N ASN A 317 -17.14 -26.57 17.32
CA ASN A 317 -18.29 -27.19 16.67
C ASN A 317 -19.32 -26.09 16.30
N PRO A 318 -19.77 -26.01 15.04
CA PRO A 318 -20.68 -24.97 14.58
C PRO A 318 -21.90 -24.74 15.47
N LYS A 319 -22.47 -25.78 16.05
CA LYS A 319 -23.65 -25.68 16.92
C LYS A 319 -23.34 -25.15 18.33
N GLN A 320 -22.12 -25.33 18.83
CA GLN A 320 -21.71 -24.84 20.15
C GLN A 320 -21.27 -23.37 20.15
N ILE A 321 -20.86 -22.87 19.00
CA ILE A 321 -20.26 -21.55 18.89
C ILE A 321 -21.27 -20.43 19.12
N ILE A 322 -22.54 -20.65 18.80
CA ILE A 322 -23.48 -19.54 18.66
C ILE A 322 -24.05 -19.07 19.97
N ALA A 323 -24.48 -19.98 20.83
CA ALA A 323 -25.11 -19.60 22.09
C ALA A 323 -24.10 -19.38 23.23
N ASP A 324 -23.10 -20.25 23.33
CA ASP A 324 -22.18 -20.24 24.47
C ASP A 324 -20.89 -19.45 24.18
N THR A 325 -20.44 -19.43 22.93
CA THR A 325 -19.12 -18.91 22.57
C THR A 325 -19.09 -17.40 22.30
N LEU A 326 -20.21 -16.81 21.91
CA LEU A 326 -20.25 -15.34 21.80
C LEU A 326 -20.24 -14.69 23.20
N VAL A 327 -20.80 -15.34 24.18
CA VAL A 327 -20.71 -14.91 25.59
C VAL A 327 -19.31 -15.16 26.16
N GLU A 328 -18.69 -16.30 25.83
CA GLU A 328 -17.32 -16.64 26.23
C GLU A 328 -16.27 -15.84 25.44
N LEU A 329 -16.62 -15.38 24.26
CA LEU A 329 -15.76 -14.54 23.40
C LEU A 329 -15.94 -13.04 23.64
N ALA A 330 -16.83 -12.62 24.55
CA ALA A 330 -17.03 -11.20 24.83
C ALA A 330 -15.68 -10.53 25.12
N GLY A 331 -15.31 -9.57 24.29
CA GLY A 331 -14.03 -8.90 24.34
C GLY A 331 -12.83 -9.64 23.70
N HIS A 332 -12.99 -10.87 23.25
CA HIS A 332 -11.93 -11.63 22.56
C HIS A 332 -12.10 -11.68 21.05
N PHE A 333 -13.31 -11.47 20.55
CA PHE A 333 -13.59 -11.52 19.12
C PHE A 333 -13.32 -10.17 18.46
N ASP A 334 -12.40 -10.17 17.50
CA ASP A 334 -12.15 -9.02 16.65
C ASP A 334 -13.13 -9.00 15.47
N PRO A 335 -14.08 -8.05 15.38
CA PRO A 335 -15.07 -8.02 14.30
C PRO A 335 -14.45 -7.76 12.92
N ARG A 336 -13.22 -7.25 12.85
CA ARG A 336 -12.49 -7.06 11.58
C ARG A 336 -12.24 -8.40 10.88
N VAL A 337 -12.20 -9.53 11.61
CA VAL A 337 -12.14 -10.87 11.02
C VAL A 337 -13.30 -11.09 10.05
N ALA A 338 -14.51 -10.85 10.52
CA ALA A 338 -15.72 -11.05 9.71
C ALA A 338 -15.82 -10.03 8.56
N ALA A 339 -15.36 -8.80 8.77
CA ALA A 339 -15.40 -7.74 7.77
C ALA A 339 -14.33 -7.91 6.67
N LYS A 340 -13.10 -8.18 7.08
CA LYS A 340 -11.93 -8.19 6.19
C LYS A 340 -11.66 -9.55 5.55
N LEU A 341 -11.79 -10.66 6.29
CA LEU A 341 -11.42 -12.01 5.81
C LEU A 341 -12.63 -12.77 5.26
N SER A 342 -12.34 -13.76 4.43
CA SER A 342 -13.34 -14.68 3.89
C SER A 342 -13.24 -16.07 4.52
N THR A 343 -14.37 -16.80 4.50
CA THR A 343 -14.46 -18.18 4.97
C THR A 343 -14.63 -19.15 3.79
N SER A 344 -14.43 -20.44 4.04
CA SER A 344 -14.66 -21.49 3.03
C SER A 344 -16.09 -21.52 2.49
N ASP A 345 -17.03 -21.07 3.31
CA ASP A 345 -18.44 -20.99 2.96
C ASP A 345 -19.03 -19.69 3.55
N ASP A 346 -20.14 -19.25 2.97
CA ASP A 346 -20.78 -18.02 3.38
C ASP A 346 -21.39 -18.13 4.78
N ILE A 347 -20.95 -17.25 5.68
CA ILE A 347 -21.54 -17.06 7.00
C ILE A 347 -22.10 -15.66 7.03
N THR A 348 -23.33 -15.53 7.50
CA THR A 348 -23.85 -14.26 7.97
C THR A 348 -23.82 -14.25 9.50
N TYR A 349 -23.40 -13.16 10.07
CA TYR A 349 -23.45 -12.91 11.51
C TYR A 349 -24.70 -12.11 11.90
N GLU A 350 -25.72 -12.08 11.03
CA GLU A 350 -26.90 -11.23 11.26
C GLU A 350 -27.92 -11.83 12.23
N ASP A 351 -28.02 -13.16 12.29
CA ASP A 351 -28.97 -13.89 13.14
C ASP A 351 -28.27 -14.61 14.29
N ILE A 352 -27.73 -13.84 15.23
CA ILE A 352 -27.13 -14.40 16.44
C ILE A 352 -28.21 -15.05 17.33
N ASP A 353 -29.45 -14.56 17.26
CA ASP A 353 -30.57 -15.07 18.03
C ASP A 353 -31.16 -16.38 17.45
N ASP A 354 -30.82 -16.75 16.20
CA ASP A 354 -31.25 -17.99 15.57
C ASP A 354 -30.10 -19.01 15.52
N ALA A 355 -29.94 -19.72 16.62
CA ALA A 355 -28.87 -20.71 16.80
C ALA A 355 -28.88 -21.87 15.79
N ASP A 356 -29.96 -22.06 15.04
CA ASP A 356 -30.08 -23.12 14.04
C ASP A 356 -29.61 -22.69 12.63
N SER A 357 -29.47 -21.39 12.37
CA SER A 357 -29.18 -20.88 11.03
C SER A 357 -27.71 -20.54 10.78
N VAL A 358 -26.91 -20.33 11.83
CA VAL A 358 -25.52 -19.88 11.70
C VAL A 358 -24.56 -21.07 11.64
N LYS A 359 -24.06 -21.35 10.44
CA LYS A 359 -22.97 -22.31 10.25
C LYS A 359 -21.65 -21.56 10.24
N MET A 360 -20.96 -21.48 11.36
CA MET A 360 -19.61 -20.92 11.37
C MET A 360 -18.66 -21.79 10.57
N ARG A 361 -18.02 -21.17 9.61
CA ARG A 361 -17.09 -21.84 8.73
C ARG A 361 -15.68 -21.33 8.94
N ARG A 362 -14.75 -22.10 8.46
CA ARG A 362 -13.35 -22.03 8.79
C ARG A 362 -12.66 -20.87 8.08
N TYR A 363 -12.02 -19.97 8.82
CA TYR A 363 -11.04 -19.06 8.27
C TYR A 363 -9.73 -19.80 8.06
N TYR A 364 -9.19 -19.74 6.86
CA TYR A 364 -7.87 -20.24 6.54
C TYR A 364 -7.26 -19.44 5.39
N GLY A 365 -5.94 -19.46 5.28
CA GLY A 365 -5.21 -18.70 4.30
C GLY A 365 -4.30 -19.57 3.43
N SER A 366 -3.75 -18.96 2.41
CA SER A 366 -2.75 -19.56 1.54
C SER A 366 -1.40 -19.58 2.25
N SER A 367 -0.75 -20.75 2.24
CA SER A 367 0.60 -20.90 2.76
C SER A 367 1.65 -20.37 1.79
N PHE A 368 2.66 -19.68 2.31
CA PHE A 368 3.81 -19.21 1.53
C PHE A 368 4.81 -20.31 1.23
N THR A 369 4.85 -21.36 2.03
CA THR A 369 5.92 -22.32 2.00
C THR A 369 5.63 -23.53 1.15
N GLY A 370 4.40 -23.82 0.86
CA GLY A 370 4.15 -25.11 0.32
C GLY A 370 3.01 -25.30 -0.63
N ALA A 371 3.17 -26.39 -1.37
CA ALA A 371 2.16 -26.96 -2.24
C ALA A 371 1.11 -27.77 -1.47
N SER A 372 1.30 -28.00 -0.17
CA SER A 372 0.49 -28.94 0.61
C SER A 372 -0.79 -28.34 1.21
N GLY A 373 -1.00 -27.03 1.05
CA GLY A 373 -2.31 -26.46 1.31
C GLY A 373 -3.14 -26.44 0.02
N PRO A 374 -4.45 -26.45 0.08
CA PRO A 374 -5.27 -26.33 -1.11
C PRO A 374 -5.15 -24.91 -1.68
N ILE A 375 -4.03 -24.70 -2.41
CA ILE A 375 -3.89 -23.52 -3.25
C ILE A 375 -5.02 -23.58 -4.27
N GLY A 376 -5.80 -22.51 -4.34
CA GLY A 376 -7.00 -22.47 -5.20
C GLY A 376 -8.30 -22.87 -4.49
N THR A 377 -8.26 -23.27 -3.21
CA THR A 377 -9.44 -23.49 -2.40
C THR A 377 -9.52 -22.57 -1.18
N ALA A 378 -8.48 -21.74 -0.93
CA ALA A 378 -8.54 -20.72 0.11
C ALA A 378 -9.69 -19.74 -0.18
N PRO A 379 -10.38 -19.28 0.86
CA PRO A 379 -11.50 -18.35 0.69
C PRO A 379 -11.08 -17.08 -0.04
N ASN A 380 -11.92 -16.63 -0.95
CA ASN A 380 -11.63 -15.49 -1.80
C ASN A 380 -12.26 -14.21 -1.26
N VAL A 381 -11.44 -13.18 -1.03
CA VAL A 381 -11.88 -11.87 -0.55
C VAL A 381 -12.42 -10.97 -1.66
N PHE A 382 -12.08 -11.26 -2.93
CA PHE A 382 -12.46 -10.42 -4.08
C PHE A 382 -13.88 -10.67 -4.57
N GLY A 383 -14.60 -11.63 -3.99
CA GLY A 383 -15.90 -12.08 -4.48
C GLY A 383 -15.79 -13.18 -5.53
N ARG A 384 -16.90 -13.81 -5.84
CA ARG A 384 -16.95 -14.86 -6.85
C ARG A 384 -17.10 -14.26 -8.23
N PHE A 385 -16.40 -14.88 -9.19
CA PHE A 385 -16.83 -14.79 -10.57
C PHE A 385 -18.19 -15.47 -10.73
N ALA A 386 -19.10 -14.80 -11.42
CA ALA A 386 -20.17 -15.52 -12.04
C ALA A 386 -19.56 -16.53 -13.02
N VAL A 387 -19.79 -17.80 -12.78
CA VAL A 387 -19.42 -18.88 -13.70
C VAL A 387 -20.04 -18.55 -15.05
N SER A 388 -19.21 -18.54 -16.09
CA SER A 388 -19.58 -18.28 -17.48
C SER A 388 -20.06 -16.86 -17.84
N ASN A 389 -19.13 -16.04 -18.34
CA ASN A 389 -19.36 -14.84 -19.18
C ASN A 389 -20.34 -13.78 -18.68
N LYS A 390 -20.66 -13.75 -17.42
CA LYS A 390 -21.47 -12.68 -16.84
C LYS A 390 -20.58 -11.70 -16.06
N ALA A 391 -20.89 -10.46 -16.28
CA ALA A 391 -20.34 -9.32 -15.62
C ALA A 391 -20.26 -9.50 -14.09
N TYR A 392 -19.27 -8.89 -13.53
CA TYR A 392 -19.15 -8.70 -12.09
C TYR A 392 -20.46 -8.18 -11.51
N ASP A 393 -20.85 -8.73 -10.39
CA ASP A 393 -22.00 -8.26 -9.63
C ASP A 393 -21.62 -7.21 -8.57
N GLY A 394 -20.37 -6.73 -8.54
CA GLY A 394 -19.89 -5.74 -7.59
C GLY A 394 -19.73 -6.26 -6.15
N THR A 395 -19.71 -7.55 -5.97
CA THR A 395 -19.84 -8.23 -4.67
C THR A 395 -18.54 -8.56 -3.96
N GLY A 396 -17.44 -7.86 -4.23
CA GLY A 396 -16.24 -7.95 -3.39
C GLY A 396 -16.56 -7.58 -1.95
N ARG A 397 -15.75 -8.09 -1.01
CA ARG A 397 -15.93 -7.75 0.41
C ARG A 397 -15.29 -6.41 0.72
N TRP A 398 -15.82 -5.71 1.71
CA TRP A 398 -15.22 -4.53 2.30
C TRP A 398 -14.68 -3.56 1.23
N ILE A 399 -13.38 -3.27 1.20
CA ILE A 399 -12.76 -2.40 0.18
C ILE A 399 -12.54 -3.07 -1.17
N PHE A 400 -12.85 -4.34 -1.32
CA PHE A 400 -12.71 -5.06 -2.60
C PHE A 400 -13.93 -4.91 -3.53
N ARG A 401 -14.93 -4.13 -3.15
CA ARG A 401 -16.08 -3.82 -4.00
C ARG A 401 -15.69 -2.85 -5.11
N ASP A 402 -16.43 -2.88 -6.21
CA ASP A 402 -16.18 -2.00 -7.35
C ASP A 402 -16.38 -0.51 -7.01
N ASP A 403 -17.29 -0.22 -6.08
CA ASP A 403 -17.64 1.13 -5.61
C ASP A 403 -16.87 1.57 -4.37
N ALA A 404 -16.03 0.72 -3.80
CA ALA A 404 -15.22 1.10 -2.67
C ALA A 404 -14.12 2.09 -3.07
N PRO A 405 -13.79 3.06 -2.22
CA PRO A 405 -12.75 4.04 -2.53
C PRO A 405 -11.36 3.39 -2.56
N TYR A 406 -10.42 4.01 -3.27
CA TYR A 406 -9.00 3.74 -3.10
C TYR A 406 -8.53 4.33 -1.79
N VAL A 407 -7.92 3.50 -0.96
CA VAL A 407 -7.34 3.96 0.30
C VAL A 407 -5.91 4.43 0.05
N LEU A 408 -5.66 5.70 0.29
CA LEU A 408 -4.33 6.29 0.16
C LEU A 408 -3.62 6.36 1.52
N MET A 409 -4.33 6.83 2.55
CA MET A 409 -3.80 6.98 3.90
C MET A 409 -4.93 6.98 4.92
N THR A 410 -4.71 6.41 6.09
CA THR A 410 -5.70 6.41 7.18
C THR A 410 -5.16 7.04 8.45
N SER A 411 -6.05 7.60 9.27
CA SER A 411 -5.72 8.11 10.60
C SER A 411 -5.15 7.01 11.49
N ALA A 412 -5.67 5.80 11.39
CA ALA A 412 -5.15 4.63 12.10
C ALA A 412 -3.65 4.40 11.78
N GLN A 413 -3.27 4.44 10.49
CA GLN A 413 -1.88 4.32 10.08
C GLN A 413 -0.99 5.37 10.74
N ILE A 414 -1.41 6.63 10.72
CA ILE A 414 -0.68 7.76 11.32
C ILE A 414 -0.52 7.56 12.83
N LYS A 415 -1.59 7.20 13.51
CA LYS A 415 -1.55 6.95 14.96
C LYS A 415 -0.68 5.76 15.33
N PHE A 416 -0.64 4.69 14.53
CA PHE A 416 0.31 3.59 14.75
C PHE A 416 1.75 4.04 14.58
N CYS A 417 2.06 4.91 13.62
CA CYS A 417 3.39 5.51 13.48
C CYS A 417 3.76 6.36 14.71
N MET A 418 2.81 7.14 15.24
CA MET A 418 3.02 7.91 16.46
C MET A 418 3.20 7.02 17.69
N ALA A 419 2.41 5.95 17.82
CA ALA A 419 2.53 4.99 18.92
C ALA A 419 3.91 4.30 18.92
N GLU A 420 4.41 3.92 17.73
CA GLU A 420 5.75 3.40 17.56
C GLU A 420 6.82 4.41 17.99
N ALA A 421 6.68 5.68 17.59
CA ALA A 421 7.60 6.73 17.98
C ALA A 421 7.62 6.96 19.50
N TYR A 422 6.46 7.07 20.15
CA TYR A 422 6.36 7.17 21.60
C TYR A 422 7.02 5.98 22.30
N PHE A 423 6.77 4.77 21.79
CA PHE A 423 7.35 3.54 22.33
C PHE A 423 8.89 3.57 22.25
N LYS A 424 9.45 3.98 21.11
CA LYS A 424 10.90 4.10 20.90
C LYS A 424 11.52 5.18 21.82
N MET A 425 10.79 6.23 22.16
CA MET A 425 11.20 7.26 23.12
C MET A 425 11.09 6.81 24.58
N GLY A 426 10.51 5.64 24.85
CA GLY A 426 10.25 5.15 26.20
C GLY A 426 8.98 5.72 26.85
N ASP A 427 8.22 6.53 26.14
CA ASP A 427 6.94 7.09 26.60
C ASP A 427 5.80 6.09 26.38
N LYS A 428 5.78 5.06 27.24
CA LYS A 428 4.82 3.96 27.13
C LYS A 428 3.38 4.39 27.40
N ALA A 429 3.15 5.42 28.20
CA ALA A 429 1.82 5.95 28.47
C ALA A 429 1.18 6.51 27.21
N ASN A 430 1.85 7.40 26.52
CA ASN A 430 1.38 7.96 25.27
C ASN A 430 1.37 6.91 24.13
N ALA A 431 2.34 5.98 24.12
CA ALA A 431 2.33 4.86 23.18
C ALA A 431 1.07 4.00 23.31
N LEU A 432 0.69 3.62 24.55
CA LEU A 432 -0.50 2.82 24.83
C LEU A 432 -1.78 3.57 24.45
N ALA A 433 -1.91 4.82 24.87
CA ALA A 433 -3.10 5.63 24.56
C ALA A 433 -3.28 5.79 23.04
N THR A 434 -2.20 6.14 22.34
CA THR A 434 -2.23 6.33 20.88
C THR A 434 -2.48 5.01 20.14
N TRP A 435 -1.93 3.90 20.62
CA TRP A 435 -2.16 2.56 20.05
C TRP A 435 -3.63 2.14 20.17
N LYS A 436 -4.26 2.34 21.33
CA LYS A 436 -5.70 2.05 21.54
C LYS A 436 -6.57 2.91 20.62
N ASP A 437 -6.22 4.18 20.48
CA ASP A 437 -6.94 5.11 19.60
C ASP A 437 -6.76 4.74 18.11
N ALA A 438 -5.57 4.28 17.71
CA ALA A 438 -5.33 3.79 16.35
C ALA A 438 -6.18 2.56 16.00
N ILE A 439 -6.33 1.62 16.93
CA ILE A 439 -7.19 0.44 16.73
C ILE A 439 -8.65 0.87 16.58
N LYS A 440 -9.09 1.81 17.41
CA LYS A 440 -10.45 2.36 17.32
C LYS A 440 -10.70 3.00 15.96
N ASP A 441 -9.74 3.80 15.44
CA ASP A 441 -9.86 4.43 14.12
C ASP A 441 -9.93 3.39 12.99
N ASP A 442 -9.17 2.27 13.08
CA ASP A 442 -9.29 1.19 12.10
C ASP A 442 -10.65 0.47 12.19
N MET A 443 -11.22 0.34 13.39
CA MET A 443 -12.60 -0.18 13.56
C MET A 443 -13.62 0.78 12.92
N ASP A 444 -13.50 2.07 13.18
CA ASP A 444 -14.39 3.09 12.62
C ASP A 444 -14.28 3.14 11.09
N PHE A 445 -13.07 3.07 10.55
CA PHE A 445 -12.86 2.94 9.10
C PHE A 445 -13.46 1.65 8.56
N THR A 446 -13.22 0.51 9.21
CA THR A 446 -13.71 -0.78 8.75
C THR A 446 -15.24 -0.79 8.66
N VAL A 447 -15.93 -0.34 9.70
CA VAL A 447 -17.40 -0.31 9.72
C VAL A 447 -17.98 0.70 8.71
N SER A 448 -17.26 1.80 8.45
CA SER A 448 -17.70 2.81 7.47
C SER A 448 -17.81 2.22 6.06
N GLN A 449 -16.95 1.26 5.73
CA GLN A 449 -16.89 0.61 4.42
C GLN A 449 -17.78 -0.63 4.30
N LEU A 450 -18.47 -1.05 5.37
CA LEU A 450 -19.44 -2.14 5.29
C LEU A 450 -20.71 -1.69 4.56
N LEU A 451 -21.24 -2.59 3.75
CA LEU A 451 -22.52 -2.34 3.09
C LEU A 451 -23.67 -2.26 4.10
N PRO A 452 -24.69 -1.44 3.85
CA PRO A 452 -25.94 -1.52 4.59
C PRO A 452 -26.55 -2.91 4.37
N GLY A 453 -27.16 -3.50 5.41
CA GLY A 453 -27.54 -4.91 5.50
C GLY A 453 -28.47 -5.49 4.44
N LYS A 454 -29.04 -4.69 3.48
CA LYS A 454 -29.93 -5.21 2.42
C LYS A 454 -29.65 -4.60 1.07
N ALA A 455 -29.63 -5.45 0.05
CA ALA A 455 -29.62 -5.04 -1.35
C ALA A 455 -30.93 -4.35 -1.75
N LYS A 456 -30.91 -3.61 -2.87
CA LYS A 456 -32.09 -2.90 -3.40
C LYS A 456 -33.28 -3.82 -3.72
N ASP A 457 -33.03 -5.09 -3.99
CA ASP A 457 -34.02 -6.13 -4.25
C ASP A 457 -34.54 -6.81 -2.97
N GLY A 458 -34.07 -6.37 -1.80
CA GLY A 458 -34.43 -6.95 -0.51
C GLY A 458 -33.59 -8.15 -0.09
N ALA A 459 -32.64 -8.60 -0.91
CA ALA A 459 -31.70 -9.62 -0.54
C ALA A 459 -30.70 -9.06 0.49
N ASP A 460 -30.31 -9.88 1.45
CA ASP A 460 -29.27 -9.50 2.40
C ASP A 460 -27.90 -9.49 1.69
N TYR A 461 -27.14 -8.41 1.83
CA TYR A 461 -25.77 -8.34 1.28
C TYR A 461 -24.88 -9.47 1.82
N GLY A 462 -25.13 -9.91 3.05
CA GLY A 462 -24.48 -11.07 3.63
C GLY A 462 -24.77 -12.39 2.92
N ALA A 463 -25.87 -12.50 2.20
CA ALA A 463 -26.24 -13.69 1.41
C ALA A 463 -25.59 -13.71 0.02
N LEU A 464 -25.06 -12.59 -0.47
CA LEU A 464 -24.38 -12.52 -1.75
C LEU A 464 -22.98 -13.14 -1.66
N PRO A 465 -22.55 -13.92 -2.65
CA PRO A 465 -21.19 -14.41 -2.72
C PRO A 465 -20.20 -13.24 -2.66
N GLY A 466 -19.28 -13.23 -1.68
CA GLY A 466 -18.31 -12.16 -1.48
C GLY A 466 -18.83 -10.89 -0.81
N GLY A 467 -20.11 -10.79 -0.47
CA GLY A 467 -20.68 -9.69 0.28
C GLY A 467 -20.19 -9.64 1.75
N ASP A 468 -20.42 -8.53 2.43
CA ASP A 468 -20.07 -8.37 3.84
C ASP A 468 -20.90 -9.33 4.70
N LYS A 469 -20.26 -9.99 5.65
CA LYS A 469 -20.83 -11.07 6.46
C LYS A 469 -21.21 -10.64 7.87
N ILE A 470 -21.14 -9.37 8.16
CA ILE A 470 -21.45 -8.80 9.47
C ILE A 470 -22.22 -7.49 9.29
N SER A 471 -23.30 -7.32 10.05
CA SER A 471 -24.02 -6.05 10.05
C SER A 471 -23.24 -4.96 10.79
N LYS A 472 -23.48 -3.68 10.41
CA LYS A 472 -22.84 -2.55 11.10
C LYS A 472 -23.17 -2.52 12.59
N ALA A 473 -24.40 -2.87 12.98
CA ALA A 473 -24.83 -2.88 14.37
C ALA A 473 -24.06 -3.91 15.20
N LEU A 474 -23.97 -5.14 14.70
CA LEU A 474 -23.22 -6.21 15.35
C LEU A 474 -21.72 -5.90 15.36
N PHE A 475 -21.16 -5.37 14.26
CA PHE A 475 -19.76 -4.96 14.22
C PHE A 475 -19.45 -3.96 15.34
N ASN A 476 -20.28 -2.92 15.50
CA ASN A 476 -20.08 -1.89 16.52
C ASN A 476 -20.16 -2.45 17.93
N GLN A 477 -21.10 -3.38 18.19
CA GLN A 477 -21.20 -4.06 19.49
C GLN A 477 -19.92 -4.84 19.78
N LEU A 478 -19.50 -5.72 18.88
CA LEU A 478 -18.30 -6.56 19.04
C LEU A 478 -17.02 -5.71 19.12
N ALA A 479 -16.96 -4.60 18.37
CA ALA A 479 -15.84 -3.67 18.45
C ALA A 479 -15.73 -3.02 19.83
N ALA A 480 -16.84 -2.57 20.40
CA ALA A 480 -16.84 -2.02 21.76
C ALA A 480 -16.38 -3.05 22.81
N GLU A 481 -16.85 -4.29 22.71
CA GLU A 481 -16.44 -5.38 23.59
C GLU A 481 -14.94 -5.72 23.41
N TYR A 482 -14.45 -5.81 22.19
CA TYR A 482 -13.05 -6.09 21.88
C TYR A 482 -12.12 -4.96 22.38
N LEU A 483 -12.50 -3.71 22.14
CA LEU A 483 -11.73 -2.54 22.59
C LEU A 483 -11.65 -2.44 24.12
N ALA A 484 -12.63 -2.98 24.85
CA ALA A 484 -12.62 -3.08 26.31
C ALA A 484 -11.96 -4.38 26.83
N GLY A 485 -11.74 -5.34 25.94
CA GLY A 485 -11.31 -6.70 26.25
C GLY A 485 -9.82 -6.87 26.52
N PRO A 486 -9.37 -8.13 26.73
CA PRO A 486 -8.01 -8.44 27.17
C PRO A 486 -6.93 -8.13 26.11
N PHE A 487 -7.27 -8.11 24.84
CA PHE A 487 -6.29 -7.86 23.78
C PHE A 487 -6.03 -6.36 23.51
N VAL A 488 -6.88 -5.47 24.01
CA VAL A 488 -6.75 -4.02 23.82
C VAL A 488 -6.96 -3.26 25.12
N GLY A 489 -8.17 -3.29 25.64
CA GLY A 489 -8.57 -2.44 26.78
C GLY A 489 -7.80 -2.71 28.06
N GLN A 490 -7.55 -3.99 28.34
CA GLN A 490 -6.90 -4.44 29.56
C GLN A 490 -5.36 -4.43 29.47
N ILE A 491 -4.78 -4.22 28.28
CA ILE A 491 -3.33 -4.06 28.14
C ILE A 491 -2.87 -2.81 28.90
N THR A 492 -1.87 -2.99 29.75
CA THR A 492 -1.25 -1.95 30.57
C THR A 492 0.03 -1.42 29.91
N GLU A 493 0.55 -0.30 30.41
CA GLU A 493 1.81 0.28 29.91
C GLU A 493 2.99 -0.69 30.03
N SER A 494 3.06 -1.47 31.10
CA SER A 494 4.14 -2.45 31.31
C SER A 494 4.05 -3.65 30.36
N GLU A 495 2.86 -4.01 29.93
CA GLU A 495 2.62 -5.13 29.01
C GLU A 495 2.75 -4.72 27.55
N LEU A 496 2.64 -3.42 27.24
CA LEU A 496 2.75 -2.96 25.86
C LEU A 496 4.14 -3.25 25.30
N THR A 497 4.18 -3.96 24.19
CA THR A 497 5.38 -4.28 23.44
C THR A 497 5.32 -3.67 22.04
N LEU A 498 6.46 -3.57 21.37
CA LEU A 498 6.53 -3.16 19.98
C LEU A 498 5.71 -4.10 19.07
N SER A 499 5.67 -5.38 19.40
CA SER A 499 4.85 -6.37 18.70
C SER A 499 3.35 -6.02 18.73
N HIS A 500 2.81 -5.60 19.86
CA HIS A 500 1.41 -5.14 19.95
C HIS A 500 1.13 -4.01 18.94
N ILE A 501 2.03 -3.03 18.87
CA ILE A 501 1.87 -1.87 17.98
C ILE A 501 1.93 -2.30 16.52
N MET A 502 2.99 -3.01 16.13
CA MET A 502 3.25 -3.32 14.73
C MET A 502 2.32 -4.38 14.15
N MET A 503 1.89 -5.37 14.96
CA MET A 503 0.91 -6.36 14.51
C MET A 503 -0.47 -5.75 14.30
N GLN A 504 -0.92 -4.82 15.15
CA GLN A 504 -2.18 -4.10 14.94
C GLN A 504 -2.08 -3.13 13.74
N LYS A 505 -0.94 -2.46 13.55
CA LYS A 505 -0.67 -1.67 12.33
C LYS A 505 -0.77 -2.54 11.08
N TYR A 506 -0.21 -3.75 11.12
CA TYR A 506 -0.28 -4.70 10.01
C TYR A 506 -1.73 -5.10 9.68
N VAL A 507 -2.57 -5.35 10.70
CA VAL A 507 -4.01 -5.62 10.52
C VAL A 507 -4.74 -4.42 9.90
N ALA A 508 -4.44 -3.21 10.35
CA ALA A 508 -5.05 -1.99 9.82
C ALA A 508 -4.68 -1.75 8.35
N LEU A 509 -3.43 -2.00 7.99
CA LEU A 509 -2.92 -1.83 6.62
C LEU A 509 -3.39 -2.94 5.65
N TRP A 510 -3.92 -4.04 6.13
CA TRP A 510 -4.29 -5.17 5.28
C TRP A 510 -5.47 -4.84 4.36
N PRO A 511 -5.40 -5.16 3.04
CA PRO A 511 -4.18 -5.39 2.26
C PRO A 511 -3.72 -4.14 1.51
N TRP A 512 -4.47 -3.02 1.61
CA TRP A 512 -4.29 -1.80 0.84
C TRP A 512 -2.93 -1.13 1.10
N GLY A 513 -2.43 -1.24 2.31
CA GLY A 513 -1.18 -0.67 2.77
C GLY A 513 0.01 -1.64 2.70
N ALA A 514 -0.01 -2.65 1.83
CA ALA A 514 1.07 -3.64 1.73
C ALA A 514 2.45 -3.04 1.44
N ASN A 515 2.51 -1.90 0.75
CA ASN A 515 3.77 -1.18 0.54
C ASN A 515 4.38 -0.72 1.86
N GLU A 516 3.57 -0.13 2.74
CA GLU A 516 4.00 0.31 4.07
C GLU A 516 4.28 -0.87 5.01
N ALA A 517 3.44 -1.89 5.00
CA ALA A 517 3.67 -3.09 5.80
C ALA A 517 4.97 -3.80 5.39
N TRP A 518 5.28 -3.85 4.10
CA TRP A 518 6.55 -4.39 3.64
C TRP A 518 7.74 -3.49 4.02
N THR A 519 7.55 -2.18 4.06
CA THR A 519 8.56 -1.24 4.57
C THR A 519 8.84 -1.49 6.05
N ASP A 520 7.79 -1.67 6.86
CA ASP A 520 7.93 -1.99 8.28
C ASP A 520 8.64 -3.33 8.51
N LEU A 521 8.29 -4.37 7.75
CA LEU A 521 8.98 -5.67 7.83
C LEU A 521 10.47 -5.56 7.49
N ARG A 522 10.82 -4.81 6.44
CA ARG A 522 12.23 -4.60 6.04
C ARG A 522 12.98 -3.76 7.06
N LYS A 523 12.35 -2.75 7.64
CA LYS A 523 12.90 -1.91 8.71
C LYS A 523 13.32 -2.74 9.92
N TYR A 524 12.54 -3.75 10.26
CA TYR A 524 12.81 -4.71 11.34
C TYR A 524 13.45 -6.01 10.84
N HIS A 525 14.00 -6.02 9.63
CA HIS A 525 14.73 -7.14 9.04
C HIS A 525 13.97 -8.47 9.08
N TYR A 526 12.64 -8.41 8.89
CA TYR A 526 11.74 -9.58 8.91
C TYR A 526 11.80 -10.39 10.22
N ASP A 527 12.28 -9.80 11.32
CA ASP A 527 12.56 -10.50 12.59
C ASP A 527 13.62 -11.62 12.48
N ILE A 528 14.44 -11.56 11.45
CA ILE A 528 15.49 -12.54 11.24
C ILE A 528 16.62 -12.26 12.24
N LYS A 529 17.07 -13.31 12.95
CA LYS A 529 18.30 -13.24 13.74
C LYS A 529 19.50 -13.30 12.80
N TYR A 530 20.41 -12.39 12.97
CA TYR A 530 21.70 -12.43 12.29
C TYR A 530 22.82 -12.31 13.32
N SER A 531 23.89 -13.04 13.10
CA SER A 531 25.08 -12.97 13.96
C SER A 531 26.04 -11.95 13.41
N GLY A 532 26.36 -10.95 14.22
CA GLY A 532 27.40 -9.99 13.87
C GLY A 532 26.86 -8.67 13.30
N ASP A 533 27.68 -8.01 12.53
CA ASP A 533 27.38 -6.75 11.88
C ASP A 533 26.26 -6.89 10.83
N TYR A 534 25.74 -5.74 10.38
CA TYR A 534 24.68 -5.71 9.39
C TYR A 534 24.96 -6.66 8.23
N PRO A 535 23.92 -7.35 7.74
CA PRO A 535 24.08 -8.25 6.62
C PRO A 535 24.56 -7.43 5.43
N THR A 536 25.75 -7.78 4.96
CA THR A 536 26.27 -7.40 3.66
C THR A 536 26.05 -8.55 2.69
N LEU A 537 26.20 -8.32 1.39
CA LEU A 537 26.15 -9.42 0.41
C LEU A 537 27.17 -10.51 0.71
N ASP A 538 28.31 -10.14 1.30
CA ASP A 538 29.38 -11.08 1.65
C ASP A 538 29.10 -11.85 2.95
N ASN A 539 28.37 -11.25 3.89
CA ASN A 539 28.06 -11.86 5.19
C ASN A 539 26.75 -12.63 5.22
N GLY A 540 25.96 -12.55 4.19
CA GLY A 540 24.71 -13.23 3.94
C GLY A 540 23.82 -13.52 5.15
N TRP A 541 22.55 -13.28 5.02
CA TRP A 541 21.58 -13.75 6.00
C TRP A 541 21.43 -15.25 5.82
N THR A 542 21.84 -16.03 6.82
CA THR A 542 21.58 -17.46 6.79
C THR A 542 20.21 -17.71 7.39
N LEU A 543 19.25 -18.00 6.55
CA LEU A 543 17.89 -18.39 6.97
C LEU A 543 17.85 -19.61 7.90
N THR A 544 18.92 -20.38 7.92
CA THR A 544 19.09 -21.53 8.83
C THR A 544 19.18 -21.13 10.31
N THR A 545 19.45 -19.87 10.62
CA THR A 545 19.48 -19.35 12.00
C THR A 545 18.18 -18.68 12.42
N VAL A 546 17.22 -18.60 11.53
CA VAL A 546 15.93 -17.95 11.78
C VAL A 546 15.00 -18.94 12.46
N ASP A 547 14.35 -18.50 13.52
CA ASP A 547 13.20 -19.22 14.05
C ASP A 547 12.02 -19.06 13.08
N GLN A 548 11.73 -20.12 12.38
CA GLN A 548 10.73 -20.19 11.33
C GLN A 548 9.32 -20.48 11.85
N LYS A 549 9.19 -20.71 13.15
CA LYS A 549 7.92 -21.05 13.79
C LYS A 549 7.29 -19.84 14.44
N TRP A 550 6.00 -19.99 14.74
CA TRP A 550 5.36 -19.06 15.64
C TRP A 550 6.13 -19.06 16.96
N ASP A 551 6.50 -17.87 17.36
CA ASP A 551 7.27 -17.64 18.57
C ASP A 551 6.53 -16.68 19.49
N THR A 552 6.47 -16.99 20.76
CA THR A 552 5.95 -16.14 21.83
C THR A 552 7.04 -15.21 22.39
N ASP A 553 8.27 -15.30 21.87
CA ASP A 553 9.36 -14.43 22.30
C ASP A 553 9.00 -12.96 22.12
N GLU A 554 8.97 -12.22 23.22
CA GLU A 554 8.63 -10.80 23.26
C GLU A 554 9.66 -9.92 22.51
N SER A 555 10.83 -10.45 22.18
CA SER A 555 11.81 -9.77 21.33
C SER A 555 11.38 -9.69 19.86
N LYS A 556 10.43 -10.52 19.43
CA LYS A 556 9.91 -10.54 18.07
C LYS A 556 8.89 -9.44 17.85
N VAL A 557 9.06 -8.68 16.78
CA VAL A 557 8.11 -7.63 16.37
C VAL A 557 6.92 -8.24 15.64
N TYR A 558 7.18 -9.18 14.74
CA TYR A 558 6.14 -9.85 13.94
C TYR A 558 6.06 -11.33 14.30
N LYS A 559 5.42 -11.64 15.43
CA LYS A 559 5.26 -13.02 15.92
C LYS A 559 4.58 -13.89 14.87
N GLY A 560 5.20 -15.03 14.59
CA GLY A 560 4.72 -15.99 13.59
C GLY A 560 4.96 -15.60 12.14
N PHE A 561 5.62 -14.50 11.86
CA PHE A 561 6.08 -14.21 10.52
C PHE A 561 7.13 -15.25 10.10
N TYR A 562 6.92 -15.87 8.94
CA TYR A 562 7.70 -17.02 8.52
C TYR A 562 8.36 -16.78 7.17
N LEU A 563 9.68 -16.87 7.14
CA LEU A 563 10.46 -16.96 5.90
C LEU A 563 10.89 -18.42 5.71
N ALA A 564 10.59 -18.99 4.54
CA ALA A 564 10.96 -20.37 4.26
C ALA A 564 12.48 -20.57 4.36
N PRO A 565 12.96 -21.70 4.91
CA PRO A 565 14.38 -22.01 5.00
C PRO A 565 15.06 -22.03 3.61
N ALA A 566 16.38 -21.84 3.59
CA ALA A 566 17.16 -21.79 2.35
C ALA A 566 16.95 -23.02 1.45
N GLN A 567 16.79 -24.19 2.03
CA GLN A 567 16.56 -25.44 1.29
C GLN A 567 15.21 -25.50 0.58
N VAL A 568 14.25 -24.65 0.95
CA VAL A 568 12.92 -24.58 0.31
C VAL A 568 12.73 -23.31 -0.52
N GLN A 569 13.77 -22.52 -0.72
CA GLN A 569 13.76 -21.30 -1.53
C GLN A 569 13.14 -21.51 -2.92
N ASN A 570 13.42 -22.65 -3.52
CA ASN A 570 12.92 -23.00 -4.85
C ASN A 570 11.41 -23.22 -4.90
N ARG A 571 10.76 -23.31 -3.76
CA ARG A 571 9.34 -23.63 -3.72
C ARG A 571 8.49 -22.38 -3.59
N ARG A 572 8.62 -21.65 -2.50
CA ARG A 572 7.82 -20.46 -2.24
C ARG A 572 8.43 -19.67 -1.09
N GLY A 573 8.33 -18.38 -1.14
CA GLY A 573 8.84 -17.54 -0.08
C GLY A 573 8.93 -16.09 -0.49
N THR A 574 9.49 -15.30 0.37
CA THR A 574 9.74 -13.87 0.15
C THR A 574 11.07 -13.61 -0.54
N TYR A 575 11.72 -14.63 -1.07
CA TYR A 575 12.99 -14.52 -1.76
C TYR A 575 13.08 -15.51 -2.92
N ASN A 576 13.98 -15.24 -3.83
CA ASN A 576 14.29 -16.06 -4.99
C ASN A 576 15.58 -16.86 -4.75
N VAL A 577 15.71 -18.01 -5.42
CA VAL A 577 16.95 -18.81 -5.39
C VAL A 577 18.17 -18.04 -5.86
N GLU A 578 18.00 -17.13 -6.81
CA GLU A 578 19.05 -16.25 -7.33
C GLU A 578 19.52 -15.23 -6.31
N ASN A 579 18.79 -15.04 -5.21
CA ASN A 579 19.19 -14.21 -4.09
C ASN A 579 20.20 -14.88 -3.15
N TYR A 580 20.65 -16.09 -3.47
CA TYR A 580 21.62 -16.83 -2.66
C TYR A 580 21.20 -16.99 -1.18
N GLY A 581 19.91 -17.12 -0.93
CA GLY A 581 19.36 -17.26 0.41
C GLY A 581 19.03 -15.96 1.13
N SER A 582 19.29 -14.83 0.51
CA SER A 582 18.96 -13.52 1.09
C SER A 582 17.50 -13.14 0.80
N PRO A 583 16.78 -12.52 1.76
CA PRO A 583 15.46 -12.00 1.50
C PRO A 583 15.49 -10.80 0.55
N CYS A 584 14.38 -10.56 -0.12
CA CYS A 584 14.21 -9.40 -0.97
C CYS A 584 14.01 -8.13 -0.12
N TYR A 585 14.83 -7.11 -0.32
CA TYR A 585 14.77 -5.84 0.40
C TYR A 585 14.29 -4.66 -0.43
N ARG A 586 14.24 -4.79 -1.75
CA ARG A 586 13.79 -3.73 -2.65
C ARG A 586 13.24 -4.27 -3.95
N ILE A 587 12.47 -3.47 -4.62
CA ILE A 587 12.02 -3.72 -5.98
C ILE A 587 13.05 -3.13 -6.94
N ARG A 588 13.32 -3.84 -8.01
CA ARG A 588 14.18 -3.34 -9.08
C ARG A 588 13.62 -2.06 -9.69
N PRO A 589 14.46 -1.12 -10.10
CA PRO A 589 14.09 -0.10 -11.06
C PRO A 589 13.48 -0.73 -12.32
N ARG A 590 12.67 0.05 -13.02
CA ARG A 590 11.99 -0.45 -14.20
C ARG A 590 12.98 -1.02 -15.23
N TYR A 591 12.77 -2.27 -15.63
CA TYR A 591 13.73 -2.99 -16.46
C TYR A 591 13.88 -2.32 -17.84
N ASN A 592 12.77 -2.01 -18.50
CA ASN A 592 12.77 -1.49 -19.87
C ASN A 592 13.36 -0.07 -20.02
N SER A 593 13.51 0.67 -18.91
CA SER A 593 14.24 1.94 -18.92
C SER A 593 15.65 1.77 -18.38
N GLU A 594 15.78 1.37 -17.12
CA GLU A 594 17.05 1.47 -16.39
C GLU A 594 18.08 0.42 -16.80
N TYR A 595 17.65 -0.83 -16.96
CA TYR A 595 18.54 -1.92 -17.37
C TYR A 595 18.87 -1.89 -18.88
N MET A 596 18.09 -1.17 -19.67
CA MET A 596 18.32 -1.02 -21.11
C MET A 596 19.12 0.24 -21.44
N TRP A 597 18.87 1.34 -20.74
CA TRP A 597 19.38 2.66 -21.17
C TRP A 597 20.20 3.39 -20.10
N ASN A 598 20.07 3.03 -18.82
CA ASN A 598 20.72 3.70 -17.69
C ASN A 598 21.58 2.77 -16.81
N LEU A 599 21.97 1.62 -17.36
CA LEU A 599 22.68 0.57 -16.63
C LEU A 599 23.99 1.04 -16.01
N ASN A 600 24.71 1.96 -16.66
CA ASN A 600 25.97 2.49 -16.13
C ASN A 600 25.76 3.27 -14.83
N SER A 601 24.74 4.12 -14.77
CA SER A 601 24.40 4.87 -13.57
C SER A 601 23.91 3.95 -12.45
N LEU A 602 23.08 2.95 -12.80
CA LEU A 602 22.64 1.93 -11.85
C LEU A 602 23.83 1.12 -11.28
N GLY A 603 24.77 0.73 -12.14
CA GLY A 603 25.97 -0.02 -11.75
C GLY A 603 26.99 0.82 -10.94
N ALA A 604 26.88 2.14 -10.96
CA ALA A 604 27.75 3.04 -10.17
C ALA A 604 27.30 3.21 -8.73
N LEU A 605 26.08 2.75 -8.37
CA LEU A 605 25.55 2.90 -7.01
C LEU A 605 26.38 2.12 -5.99
N LYS A 606 26.64 2.79 -4.85
CA LYS A 606 27.24 2.21 -3.65
C LYS A 606 26.29 2.49 -2.47
N PRO A 607 26.18 1.65 -1.51
CA PRO A 607 26.86 0.40 -1.17
C PRO A 607 26.20 -0.85 -1.82
N ILE A 608 25.39 -0.66 -2.83
CA ILE A 608 24.82 -1.78 -3.54
C ILE A 608 26.00 -2.53 -4.13
N ALA A 609 26.34 -3.64 -3.53
CA ALA A 609 27.54 -4.36 -3.85
C ALA A 609 27.53 -4.77 -5.33
N GLY A 610 28.09 -3.94 -6.15
CA GLY A 610 28.66 -4.14 -7.47
C GLY A 610 27.92 -4.94 -8.53
N ASP A 611 26.81 -5.59 -8.20
CA ASP A 611 26.10 -6.48 -9.09
C ASP A 611 24.62 -6.06 -9.20
N ALA A 612 24.28 -5.48 -10.33
CA ALA A 612 22.90 -5.13 -10.66
C ALA A 612 21.93 -6.35 -10.59
N LEU A 613 22.46 -7.58 -10.66
CA LEU A 613 21.68 -8.80 -10.54
C LEU A 613 21.21 -9.06 -9.10
N ASN A 614 21.94 -8.56 -8.11
CA ASN A 614 21.62 -8.73 -6.68
C ASN A 614 20.99 -7.47 -6.07
N TYR A 615 20.60 -6.52 -6.90
CA TYR A 615 20.02 -5.24 -6.48
C TYR A 615 18.90 -5.41 -5.44
N GLN A 616 18.01 -6.34 -5.66
CA GLN A 616 16.83 -6.56 -4.81
C GLN A 616 17.13 -7.14 -3.42
N CYS A 617 18.34 -7.65 -3.19
CA CYS A 617 18.78 -8.14 -1.88
C CYS A 617 19.49 -7.07 -1.06
N SER A 618 19.91 -5.98 -1.70
CA SER A 618 20.62 -4.92 -1.00
C SER A 618 19.70 -4.15 -0.06
N ILE A 619 20.21 -3.90 1.14
CA ILE A 619 19.46 -3.30 2.24
C ILE A 619 19.22 -1.81 1.93
N PRO A 620 18.00 -1.29 2.07
CA PRO A 620 17.73 0.13 1.91
C PRO A 620 18.35 0.95 3.05
N TRP A 621 18.68 2.21 2.75
CA TRP A 621 19.26 3.11 3.76
C TRP A 621 18.40 3.23 5.02
N PHE A 622 17.08 3.26 4.89
CA PHE A 622 16.18 3.36 6.04
C PHE A 622 16.31 2.16 7.01
N ALA A 623 16.74 1.01 6.52
CA ALA A 623 16.89 -0.20 7.31
C ALA A 623 18.29 -0.36 7.95
N TYR A 624 19.27 0.46 7.58
CA TYR A 624 20.54 0.52 8.32
C TYR A 624 20.37 1.30 9.64
N PRO A 625 21.08 0.92 10.72
CA PRO A 625 20.98 1.63 11.99
C PRO A 625 21.62 3.01 11.93
N ASP A 626 22.71 3.12 11.19
CA ASP A 626 23.47 4.33 10.92
C ASP A 626 23.21 4.78 9.46
N GLY A 627 24.17 5.38 8.81
CA GLY A 627 24.13 5.64 7.37
C GLY A 627 24.43 4.40 6.53
N TYR A 628 24.61 4.60 5.24
CA TYR A 628 25.15 3.55 4.38
C TYR A 628 26.53 3.10 4.89
N PRO A 629 26.83 1.78 4.86
CA PRO A 629 28.19 1.33 5.11
C PRO A 629 29.09 1.90 4.01
N MET A 630 30.14 2.61 4.42
CA MET A 630 31.11 3.18 3.48
C MET A 630 32.24 2.19 3.21
#